data_1b88ef7d95d96832efba445137d46441
#
_entry.id   1b88ef7d95d96832efba445137d46441
#
_cell.length_a   1.000
_cell.length_b   1.000
_cell.length_c   1.000
_cell.angle_alpha   90.00
_cell.angle_beta   90.00
_cell.angle_gamma   90.00
#
_symmetry.space_group_name_H-M   'P 1'
#
loop_
_entity.id
_entity.type
_entity.pdbx_description
1 polymer ?
#
loop_
_entity_poly.entity_id
_entity_poly.type
_entity_poly.pdbx_seq_one_letter_code
_entity_poly.pdbx_strand_id
1 'polypeptide(L)'
;SLMEVPSESDFPGTGPSGNGISTNIRSQAAWIDNLKQGCQLCHQLGNQITRETSHIDGSFASSEEAWSHRLNFGQRGPRMSMQVAGMGVERAVPQFADWTDRIMAGEVPPQPPRPHGEERNVVLTLWDWGDGTSYVHDEVASDKRDPSVNAGGAVYGVSMSDDQLLIVNPGKNKARDLRVPVWDPETESYFSTAPGFQPSAFWGEEVILNGPANVHNPMMDQEGRVWLTSRIRNSPNNPEWCREGSSNKYAQYAPINFSGRQASVFHPDTEEFTLIDTCFGTHHLQLGEDSENTMYFSGDSRVIGWVSSSVLWDGPAGALVDRVRDQAPARLAARAEAAQGWCPTVIDSNGDGRITKPWNSGRGEADPNLDTQLTGFAYGIIVNPVDNSIWIARTGGVPGRIFRLELGDNPPLTCKAEVYEPPFENSAVPPDQWGFSPRGIDITRDGIIWTALSGSSHLASFDRSKCKVLNGPEATGQHCPEGWTLYPAPGPQMKNAVTAGGADFHYYNWVDQFNTLGLGEDIPIANGSTSDALLALDPDSGEWVRMRVPYPMGFYSRGLDGRIDDPDAGWKGRGVWADFGTNAPWHIEGGAGTSSKIVKFQIRPGPLAY
;
A
#
# COMPACT_ATOMS: atom_id res chain seq x y z
N SER A 1 19.85 8.93 8.26
CA SER A 1 19.70 7.66 8.95
C SER A 1 21.05 7.16 9.44
N LEU A 2 21.08 6.46 10.57
CA LEU A 2 22.29 5.76 11.05
C LEU A 2 22.40 4.32 10.53
N MET A 3 21.34 3.83 9.85
CA MET A 3 21.38 2.52 9.20
C MET A 3 22.43 2.55 8.08
N GLU A 4 23.31 1.58 8.11
CA GLU A 4 24.36 1.36 7.13
C GLU A 4 23.95 0.21 6.21
N VAL A 5 24.36 0.23 4.95
CA VAL A 5 24.16 -0.88 4.02
C VAL A 5 25.54 -1.43 3.61
N PRO A 6 25.65 -2.71 3.20
CA PRO A 6 26.89 -3.26 2.68
C PRO A 6 27.42 -2.42 1.51
N SER A 7 28.74 -2.34 1.37
CA SER A 7 29.38 -1.61 0.28
C SER A 7 29.04 -2.22 -1.08
N GLU A 8 29.04 -1.41 -2.14
CA GLU A 8 28.80 -1.91 -3.50
C GLU A 8 29.74 -3.06 -3.89
N SER A 9 30.99 -2.99 -3.40
CA SER A 9 31.99 -4.04 -3.63
C SER A 9 31.73 -5.37 -2.92
N ASP A 10 30.78 -5.41 -1.98
CA ASP A 10 30.37 -6.65 -1.31
C ASP A 10 29.44 -7.52 -2.19
N PHE A 11 28.96 -6.96 -3.30
CA PHE A 11 28.04 -7.65 -4.20
C PHE A 11 28.75 -8.19 -5.47
N PRO A 12 28.24 -9.31 -6.05
CA PRO A 12 27.13 -10.13 -5.57
C PRO A 12 27.46 -10.87 -4.28
N GLY A 13 26.42 -11.22 -3.51
CA GLY A 13 26.58 -12.02 -2.30
C GLY A 13 27.22 -13.39 -2.57
N THR A 14 28.07 -13.84 -1.66
CA THR A 14 28.84 -15.09 -1.79
C THR A 14 28.43 -16.18 -0.79
N GLY A 15 27.37 -15.92 -0.02
CA GLY A 15 26.79 -16.89 0.92
C GLY A 15 27.49 -16.97 2.28
N PRO A 16 27.02 -17.86 3.16
CA PRO A 16 27.45 -17.94 4.56
C PRO A 16 28.94 -18.27 4.74
N SER A 17 29.55 -19.01 3.80
CA SER A 17 30.99 -19.32 3.82
C SER A 17 31.86 -18.22 3.17
N GLY A 18 31.24 -17.17 2.67
CA GLY A 18 31.90 -16.01 2.04
C GLY A 18 31.69 -14.73 2.84
N ASN A 19 31.02 -13.74 2.22
CA ASN A 19 30.79 -12.44 2.86
C ASN A 19 29.47 -12.38 3.68
N GLY A 20 28.78 -13.48 3.86
CA GLY A 20 27.56 -13.60 4.64
C GLY A 20 26.30 -13.10 3.93
N ILE A 21 26.41 -12.43 2.79
CA ILE A 21 25.28 -11.98 1.99
C ILE A 21 24.75 -13.15 1.15
N SER A 22 23.43 -13.35 1.14
CA SER A 22 22.80 -14.39 0.33
C SER A 22 23.20 -14.27 -1.15
N THR A 23 23.47 -15.41 -1.79
CA THR A 23 23.80 -15.48 -3.22
C THR A 23 22.67 -14.99 -4.15
N ASN A 24 21.46 -14.88 -3.63
CA ASN A 24 20.31 -14.30 -4.34
C ASN A 24 20.34 -12.77 -4.39
N ILE A 25 21.11 -12.13 -3.53
CA ILE A 25 21.28 -10.68 -3.48
C ILE A 25 22.48 -10.28 -4.34
N ARG A 26 22.20 -9.70 -5.50
CA ARG A 26 23.22 -9.44 -6.51
C ARG A 26 23.73 -8.01 -6.56
N SER A 27 23.03 -7.07 -5.92
CA SER A 27 23.39 -5.65 -5.91
C SER A 27 23.01 -5.00 -4.59
N GLN A 28 23.56 -3.84 -4.32
CA GLN A 28 23.20 -3.01 -3.17
C GLN A 28 21.71 -2.59 -3.25
N ALA A 29 21.20 -2.29 -4.45
CA ALA A 29 19.78 -1.98 -4.67
C ALA A 29 18.89 -3.15 -4.23
N ALA A 30 19.25 -4.40 -4.56
CA ALA A 30 18.51 -5.58 -4.13
C ALA A 30 18.56 -5.78 -2.61
N TRP A 31 19.67 -5.45 -1.95
CA TRP A 31 19.78 -5.45 -0.48
C TRP A 31 18.83 -4.42 0.14
N ILE A 32 18.89 -3.18 -0.35
CA ILE A 32 18.04 -2.07 0.11
C ILE A 32 16.54 -2.41 -0.09
N ASP A 33 16.18 -2.95 -1.24
CA ASP A 33 14.81 -3.39 -1.51
C ASP A 33 14.35 -4.46 -0.51
N ASN A 34 15.17 -5.48 -0.28
CA ASN A 34 14.86 -6.54 0.69
C ASN A 34 14.73 -5.99 2.13
N LEU A 35 15.61 -5.10 2.55
CA LEU A 35 15.53 -4.44 3.86
C LEU A 35 14.22 -3.66 4.00
N LYS A 36 13.87 -2.87 3.01
CA LYS A 36 12.68 -2.02 3.03
C LYS A 36 11.40 -2.84 2.91
N GLN A 37 11.27 -3.68 1.90
CA GLN A 37 10.07 -4.50 1.70
C GLN A 37 9.87 -5.57 2.78
N GLY A 38 10.95 -5.99 3.44
CA GLY A 38 10.89 -7.00 4.49
C GLY A 38 10.70 -6.43 5.90
N CYS A 39 11.35 -5.32 6.21
CA CYS A 39 11.41 -4.76 7.56
C CYS A 39 10.63 -3.46 7.69
N GLN A 40 10.88 -2.47 6.83
CA GLN A 40 10.17 -1.18 6.91
C GLN A 40 8.70 -1.26 6.54
N LEU A 41 8.26 -2.34 5.94
CA LEU A 41 6.86 -2.68 5.78
C LEU A 41 6.08 -2.60 7.12
N CYS A 42 6.72 -2.95 8.25
CA CYS A 42 6.14 -2.96 9.59
C CYS A 42 6.88 -2.05 10.58
N HIS A 43 8.15 -1.73 10.35
CA HIS A 43 9.02 -1.03 11.28
C HIS A 43 9.48 0.32 10.74
N GLN A 44 9.29 1.35 11.53
CA GLN A 44 9.96 2.63 11.33
C GLN A 44 11.39 2.52 11.88
N LEU A 45 12.42 2.74 11.06
CA LEU A 45 13.81 2.49 11.45
C LEU A 45 14.28 3.34 12.64
N GLY A 46 13.85 4.58 12.74
CA GLY A 46 14.25 5.49 13.81
C GLY A 46 13.54 5.29 15.15
N ASN A 47 12.48 4.50 15.19
CA ASN A 47 11.67 4.27 16.39
C ASN A 47 12.46 3.49 17.46
N GLN A 48 12.24 3.83 18.75
CA GLN A 48 12.97 3.25 19.88
C GLN A 48 12.90 1.72 19.91
N ILE A 49 11.71 1.17 19.77
CA ILE A 49 11.50 -0.28 19.80
C ILE A 49 12.20 -0.99 18.63
N THR A 50 12.39 -0.30 17.50
CA THR A 50 13.12 -0.86 16.36
C THR A 50 14.62 -0.76 16.54
N ARG A 51 15.14 0.39 16.98
CA ARG A 51 16.58 0.67 17.06
C ARG A 51 17.28 0.10 18.30
N GLU A 52 16.51 -0.17 19.37
CA GLU A 52 17.07 -0.62 20.67
C GLU A 52 16.64 -2.06 20.98
N THR A 53 17.42 -2.74 21.81
CA THR A 53 17.15 -4.11 22.27
C THR A 53 16.88 -4.18 23.78
N SER A 54 16.98 -3.06 24.48
CA SER A 54 16.83 -2.99 25.95
C SER A 54 15.45 -3.37 26.49
N HIS A 55 14.41 -3.34 25.62
CA HIS A 55 13.04 -3.73 25.95
C HIS A 55 12.75 -5.22 25.72
N ILE A 56 13.73 -5.99 25.21
CA ILE A 56 13.57 -7.42 24.95
C ILE A 56 13.80 -8.17 26.26
N ASP A 57 12.83 -8.97 26.68
CA ASP A 57 12.98 -9.82 27.88
C ASP A 57 14.08 -10.85 27.69
N GLY A 58 15.00 -10.92 28.64
CA GLY A 58 16.11 -11.86 28.63
C GLY A 58 17.44 -11.20 29.00
N SER A 59 18.47 -12.02 29.12
CA SER A 59 19.86 -11.59 29.26
C SER A 59 20.65 -12.11 28.08
N PHE A 60 21.26 -11.21 27.33
CA PHE A 60 22.00 -11.51 26.13
C PHE A 60 23.47 -11.12 26.30
N ALA A 61 24.37 -11.95 25.80
CA ALA A 61 25.80 -11.70 25.88
C ALA A 61 26.28 -10.62 24.87
N SER A 62 25.47 -10.36 23.84
CA SER A 62 25.75 -9.36 22.80
C SER A 62 24.47 -8.87 22.15
N SER A 63 24.56 -7.74 21.43
CA SER A 63 23.47 -7.23 20.60
C SER A 63 23.11 -8.17 19.45
N GLU A 64 24.07 -8.96 18.93
CA GLU A 64 23.79 -10.00 17.93
C GLU A 64 22.89 -11.11 18.48
N GLU A 65 23.15 -11.56 19.72
CA GLU A 65 22.30 -12.54 20.38
C GLU A 65 20.89 -11.98 20.62
N ALA A 66 20.78 -10.74 21.09
CA ALA A 66 19.49 -10.06 21.27
C ALA A 66 18.71 -9.91 19.96
N TRP A 67 19.37 -9.54 18.87
CA TRP A 67 18.75 -9.46 17.54
C TRP A 67 18.32 -10.84 17.02
N SER A 68 19.16 -11.86 17.17
CA SER A 68 18.81 -13.23 16.79
C SER A 68 17.58 -13.72 17.55
N HIS A 69 17.50 -13.43 18.85
CA HIS A 69 16.34 -13.75 19.66
C HIS A 69 15.09 -13.02 19.15
N ARG A 70 15.15 -11.69 18.99
CA ARG A 70 14.06 -10.85 18.52
C ARG A 70 13.45 -11.32 17.20
N LEU A 71 14.30 -11.68 16.24
CA LEU A 71 13.88 -12.09 14.90
C LEU A 71 13.10 -13.41 14.90
N ASN A 72 13.22 -14.22 15.95
CA ASN A 72 12.57 -15.53 16.06
C ASN A 72 11.32 -15.50 16.97
N PHE A 73 11.02 -14.39 17.63
CA PHE A 73 9.96 -14.30 18.62
C PHE A 73 8.71 -13.57 18.10
N GLY A 74 7.57 -13.86 18.77
CA GLY A 74 6.28 -13.28 18.48
C GLY A 74 5.59 -13.87 17.24
N GLN A 75 4.33 -13.49 17.02
CA GLN A 75 3.50 -13.98 15.89
C GLN A 75 4.13 -13.70 14.52
N ARG A 76 5.00 -12.71 14.42
CA ARG A 76 5.70 -12.34 13.16
C ARG A 76 7.13 -12.87 13.09
N GLY A 77 7.60 -13.56 14.12
CA GLY A 77 8.92 -14.17 14.15
C GLY A 77 9.26 -15.01 12.91
N PRO A 78 8.41 -15.97 12.50
CA PRO A 78 8.68 -16.77 11.30
C PRO A 78 8.86 -15.93 10.02
N ARG A 79 8.13 -14.82 9.88
CA ARG A 79 8.29 -13.91 8.74
C ARG A 79 9.59 -13.12 8.81
N MET A 80 9.94 -12.61 9.99
CA MET A 80 11.18 -11.87 10.20
C MET A 80 12.40 -12.77 9.94
N SER A 81 12.40 -13.98 10.49
CA SER A 81 13.47 -14.97 10.27
C SER A 81 13.64 -15.34 8.80
N MET A 82 12.53 -15.58 8.10
CA MET A 82 12.55 -15.88 6.66
C MET A 82 13.13 -14.72 5.85
N GLN A 83 12.77 -13.48 6.19
CA GLN A 83 13.28 -12.30 5.50
C GLN A 83 14.79 -12.15 5.68
N VAL A 84 15.27 -12.29 6.92
CA VAL A 84 16.71 -12.17 7.22
C VAL A 84 17.50 -13.34 6.62
N ALA A 85 16.92 -14.55 6.61
CA ALA A 85 17.53 -15.69 5.91
C ALA A 85 17.67 -15.42 4.40
N GLY A 86 16.69 -14.76 3.79
CA GLY A 86 16.76 -14.33 2.38
C GLY A 86 17.85 -13.29 2.09
N MET A 87 18.21 -12.49 3.08
CA MET A 87 19.31 -11.51 2.98
C MET A 87 20.67 -12.11 3.28
N GLY A 88 20.75 -13.11 4.14
CA GLY A 88 21.96 -13.73 4.70
C GLY A 88 22.12 -13.36 6.17
N VAL A 89 21.85 -14.32 7.03
CA VAL A 89 21.85 -14.15 8.51
C VAL A 89 23.19 -13.65 9.00
N GLU A 90 24.28 -14.22 8.47
CA GLU A 90 25.66 -13.95 8.85
C GLU A 90 26.13 -12.52 8.50
N ARG A 91 25.37 -11.80 7.68
CA ARG A 91 25.62 -10.39 7.37
C ARG A 91 24.60 -9.47 8.01
N ALA A 92 23.31 -9.82 7.94
CA ALA A 92 22.23 -8.93 8.36
C ALA A 92 22.19 -8.76 9.89
N VAL A 93 22.35 -9.83 10.66
CA VAL A 93 22.29 -9.78 12.13
C VAL A 93 23.43 -8.95 12.73
N PRO A 94 24.71 -9.18 12.37
CA PRO A 94 25.81 -8.32 12.81
C PRO A 94 25.62 -6.85 12.43
N GLN A 95 25.05 -6.56 11.26
CA GLN A 95 24.81 -5.19 10.81
C GLN A 95 23.73 -4.49 11.63
N PHE A 96 22.65 -5.20 11.99
CA PHE A 96 21.64 -4.66 12.90
C PHE A 96 22.19 -4.46 14.31
N ALA A 97 23.03 -5.37 14.79
CA ALA A 97 23.68 -5.25 16.09
C ALA A 97 24.62 -4.05 16.15
N ASP A 98 25.48 -3.86 15.15
CA ASP A 98 26.36 -2.69 15.03
C ASP A 98 25.55 -1.37 15.03
N TRP A 99 24.47 -1.33 14.27
CA TRP A 99 23.57 -0.17 14.27
C TRP A 99 23.03 0.16 15.66
N THR A 100 22.54 -0.86 16.40
CA THR A 100 22.07 -0.72 17.78
C THR A 100 23.20 -0.27 18.70
N ASP A 101 24.37 -0.89 18.64
CA ASP A 101 25.52 -0.58 19.49
C ASP A 101 26.01 0.85 19.30
N ARG A 102 26.07 1.34 18.07
CA ARG A 102 26.45 2.73 17.77
C ARG A 102 25.46 3.72 18.36
N ILE A 103 24.16 3.44 18.28
CA ILE A 103 23.12 4.29 18.88
C ILE A 103 23.25 4.26 20.42
N MET A 104 23.42 3.10 21.01
CA MET A 104 23.60 2.95 22.46
C MET A 104 24.89 3.62 22.96
N ALA A 105 25.91 3.68 22.13
CA ALA A 105 27.14 4.44 22.40
C ALA A 105 26.98 5.97 22.23
N GLY A 106 25.80 6.45 21.84
CA GLY A 106 25.47 7.88 21.73
C GLY A 106 25.63 8.46 20.33
N GLU A 107 25.78 7.65 19.29
CA GLU A 107 25.74 8.16 17.91
C GLU A 107 24.32 8.66 17.61
N VAL A 108 24.25 9.91 17.13
CA VAL A 108 22.98 10.56 16.76
C VAL A 108 22.97 10.93 15.28
N PRO A 109 21.81 10.84 14.62
CA PRO A 109 21.70 11.29 13.24
C PRO A 109 21.87 12.81 13.14
N PRO A 110 22.23 13.33 11.95
CA PRO A 110 22.19 14.77 11.70
C PRO A 110 20.80 15.33 12.04
N GLN A 111 20.78 16.53 12.63
CA GLN A 111 19.51 17.19 12.88
C GLN A 111 18.80 17.48 11.55
N PRO A 112 17.48 17.25 11.50
CA PRO A 112 16.71 17.58 10.32
C PRO A 112 16.75 19.11 10.08
N PRO A 113 16.69 19.55 8.82
CA PRO A 113 16.64 20.97 8.49
C PRO A 113 15.48 21.66 9.21
N ARG A 114 15.67 22.91 9.60
CA ARG A 114 14.58 23.71 10.17
C ARG A 114 13.50 23.93 9.12
N PRO A 115 12.21 23.95 9.52
CA PRO A 115 11.13 24.27 8.61
C PRO A 115 11.33 25.64 7.95
N HIS A 116 11.05 25.72 6.67
CA HIS A 116 11.09 26.97 5.90
C HIS A 116 9.82 27.08 5.03
N GLY A 117 9.56 28.25 4.46
CA GLY A 117 8.40 28.48 3.60
C GLY A 117 7.10 27.94 4.21
N GLU A 118 6.35 27.22 3.42
CA GLU A 118 5.06 26.64 3.81
C GLU A 118 5.17 25.60 4.94
N GLU A 119 6.31 24.95 5.11
CA GLU A 119 6.56 24.01 6.21
C GLU A 119 6.35 24.65 7.60
N ARG A 120 6.52 25.97 7.74
CA ARG A 120 6.32 26.74 8.98
C ARG A 120 4.86 26.97 9.30
N ASN A 121 3.99 26.77 8.33
CA ASN A 121 2.56 27.04 8.41
C ASN A 121 1.72 25.76 8.57
N VAL A 122 2.35 24.60 8.65
CA VAL A 122 1.68 23.31 8.86
C VAL A 122 0.98 23.30 10.21
N VAL A 123 -0.30 22.95 10.19
CA VAL A 123 -1.13 22.76 11.38
C VAL A 123 -1.56 21.29 11.43
N LEU A 124 -1.29 20.66 12.55
CA LEU A 124 -1.64 19.27 12.82
C LEU A 124 -2.74 19.20 13.86
N THR A 125 -3.77 18.43 13.58
CA THR A 125 -4.78 18.06 14.57
C THR A 125 -4.85 16.55 14.66
N LEU A 126 -4.75 16.01 15.89
CA LEU A 126 -4.64 14.60 16.14
C LEU A 126 -5.78 14.12 17.01
N TRP A 127 -6.30 12.93 16.72
CA TRP A 127 -7.26 12.21 17.56
C TRP A 127 -6.73 10.82 17.83
N ASP A 128 -6.90 10.35 19.07
CA ASP A 128 -6.67 8.95 19.41
C ASP A 128 -7.81 8.08 18.89
N TRP A 129 -7.48 6.90 18.39
CA TRP A 129 -8.42 5.84 18.03
C TRP A 129 -7.82 4.45 18.22
N GLY A 130 -8.68 3.43 18.27
CA GLY A 130 -8.25 2.08 18.59
C GLY A 130 -7.69 1.97 20.01
N ASP A 131 -6.98 0.91 20.26
CA ASP A 131 -6.30 0.63 21.54
C ASP A 131 -4.80 0.37 21.34
N GLY A 132 -4.11 -0.04 22.42
CA GLY A 132 -2.68 -0.32 22.39
C GLY A 132 -2.29 -1.52 21.52
N THR A 133 -3.24 -2.38 21.11
CA THR A 133 -3.00 -3.55 20.24
C THR A 133 -3.43 -3.34 18.80
N SER A 134 -4.11 -2.24 18.50
CA SER A 134 -4.60 -1.95 17.15
C SER A 134 -3.46 -1.85 16.14
N TYR A 135 -3.60 -2.60 15.05
CA TYR A 135 -2.71 -2.55 13.90
C TYR A 135 -3.39 -1.76 12.77
N VAL A 136 -3.33 -0.45 12.86
CA VAL A 136 -3.95 0.44 11.89
C VAL A 136 -3.21 0.36 10.56
N HIS A 137 -3.94 0.22 9.46
CA HIS A 137 -3.36 0.05 8.14
C HIS A 137 -3.66 1.21 7.20
N ASP A 138 -4.91 1.58 7.06
CA ASP A 138 -5.35 2.64 6.16
C ASP A 138 -6.56 3.39 6.75
N GLU A 139 -6.84 4.56 6.22
CA GLU A 139 -8.03 5.35 6.53
C GLU A 139 -8.71 5.88 5.26
N VAL A 140 -9.92 6.40 5.42
CA VAL A 140 -10.68 7.12 4.41
C VAL A 140 -11.52 8.22 5.05
N ALA A 141 -11.55 9.38 4.43
CA ALA A 141 -12.30 10.55 4.90
C ALA A 141 -13.37 11.01 3.91
N SER A 142 -13.21 10.70 2.61
CA SER A 142 -14.01 11.22 1.51
C SER A 142 -14.01 10.28 0.29
N ASP A 143 -14.78 10.59 -0.75
CA ASP A 143 -14.61 10.01 -2.08
C ASP A 143 -13.43 10.71 -2.78
N LYS A 144 -12.43 9.97 -3.22
CA LYS A 144 -11.27 10.54 -3.91
C LYS A 144 -11.64 11.38 -5.13
N ARG A 145 -12.74 11.06 -5.79
CA ARG A 145 -13.22 11.74 -7.00
C ARG A 145 -13.97 13.05 -6.69
N ASP A 146 -14.50 13.17 -5.48
CA ASP A 146 -15.17 14.35 -4.96
C ASP A 146 -14.86 14.52 -3.45
N PRO A 147 -13.87 15.33 -3.08
CA PRO A 147 -13.47 15.51 -1.69
C PRO A 147 -14.51 16.23 -0.82
N SER A 148 -15.65 16.64 -1.36
CA SER A 148 -16.77 17.21 -0.60
C SER A 148 -17.74 16.15 -0.07
N VAL A 149 -17.66 14.93 -0.55
CA VAL A 149 -18.42 13.79 0.01
C VAL A 149 -18.02 13.60 1.47
N ASN A 150 -19.01 13.36 2.34
CA ASN A 150 -18.82 13.22 3.79
C ASN A 150 -18.22 14.46 4.47
N ALA A 151 -18.48 15.66 3.96
CA ALA A 151 -18.03 16.93 4.53
C ALA A 151 -18.43 17.05 6.02
N GLY A 152 -17.46 17.30 6.90
CA GLY A 152 -17.67 17.35 8.35
C GLY A 152 -18.03 16.01 9.03
N GLY A 153 -18.09 14.93 8.27
CA GLY A 153 -18.45 13.61 8.76
C GLY A 153 -17.31 12.89 9.48
N ALA A 154 -17.54 11.62 9.82
CA ALA A 154 -16.54 10.79 10.45
C ALA A 154 -15.40 10.41 9.50
N VAL A 155 -14.24 10.09 10.05
CA VAL A 155 -13.11 9.46 9.36
C VAL A 155 -13.07 8.00 9.78
N TYR A 156 -12.82 7.12 8.83
CA TYR A 156 -12.84 5.67 9.03
C TYR A 156 -11.46 5.08 8.79
N GLY A 157 -11.02 4.18 9.67
CA GLY A 157 -9.76 3.47 9.52
C GLY A 157 -9.93 1.99 9.82
N VAL A 158 -8.97 1.19 9.43
CA VAL A 158 -9.01 -0.26 9.62
C VAL A 158 -7.90 -0.74 10.52
N SER A 159 -8.24 -1.58 11.50
CA SER A 159 -7.29 -2.32 12.32
C SER A 159 -7.27 -3.78 11.92
N MET A 160 -6.11 -4.22 11.41
CA MET A 160 -5.92 -5.58 10.91
C MET A 160 -5.75 -6.61 12.01
N SER A 161 -5.35 -6.20 13.21
CA SER A 161 -5.06 -7.12 14.32
C SER A 161 -6.32 -7.77 14.87
N ASP A 162 -7.38 -7.00 15.00
CA ASP A 162 -8.60 -7.30 15.75
C ASP A 162 -9.88 -7.10 14.92
N ASP A 163 -9.74 -6.88 13.62
CA ASP A 163 -10.84 -6.69 12.66
C ASP A 163 -11.76 -5.51 13.00
N GLN A 164 -11.21 -4.40 13.46
CA GLN A 164 -12.01 -3.23 13.79
C GLN A 164 -12.06 -2.23 12.62
N LEU A 165 -13.24 -1.69 12.38
CA LEU A 165 -13.44 -0.42 11.70
C LEU A 165 -13.38 0.68 12.75
N LEU A 166 -12.31 1.46 12.73
CA LEU A 166 -12.10 2.58 13.63
C LEU A 166 -12.82 3.81 13.09
N ILE A 167 -13.52 4.54 13.94
CA ILE A 167 -14.37 5.68 13.54
C ILE A 167 -14.06 6.86 14.44
N VAL A 168 -13.56 7.96 13.85
CA VAL A 168 -13.40 9.24 14.54
C VAL A 168 -14.42 10.24 14.01
N ASN A 169 -15.17 10.86 14.90
CA ASN A 169 -16.00 12.02 14.57
C ASN A 169 -15.29 13.30 15.05
N PRO A 170 -14.65 14.05 14.14
CA PRO A 170 -13.87 15.23 14.52
C PRO A 170 -14.72 16.34 15.15
N GLY A 171 -15.94 16.53 14.66
CA GLY A 171 -16.87 17.56 15.17
C GLY A 171 -17.34 17.32 16.60
N LYS A 172 -17.30 16.05 17.05
CA LYS A 172 -17.68 15.65 18.42
C LYS A 172 -16.48 15.31 19.30
N ASN A 173 -15.25 15.27 18.75
CA ASN A 173 -14.05 14.78 19.41
C ASN A 173 -14.26 13.39 20.06
N LYS A 174 -14.83 12.46 19.31
CA LYS A 174 -15.13 11.10 19.78
C LYS A 174 -14.61 10.06 18.81
N ALA A 175 -14.00 9.01 19.35
CA ALA A 175 -13.64 7.81 18.64
C ALA A 175 -14.46 6.63 19.16
N ARG A 176 -14.68 5.66 18.28
CA ARG A 176 -15.26 4.35 18.57
C ARG A 176 -14.81 3.35 17.51
N ASP A 177 -15.09 2.10 17.72
CA ASP A 177 -14.79 1.00 16.82
C ASP A 177 -16.00 0.08 16.63
N LEU A 178 -16.01 -0.62 15.50
CA LEU A 178 -17.00 -1.65 15.16
C LEU A 178 -16.28 -2.85 14.58
N ARG A 179 -16.63 -4.04 15.01
CA ARG A 179 -16.05 -5.25 14.46
C ARG A 179 -16.57 -5.52 13.06
N VAL A 180 -15.67 -5.76 12.11
CA VAL A 180 -15.99 -6.17 10.75
C VAL A 180 -16.38 -7.64 10.74
N PRO A 181 -17.60 -8.00 10.27
CA PRO A 181 -18.11 -9.37 10.34
C PRO A 181 -17.54 -10.29 9.25
N VAL A 182 -17.65 -11.58 9.49
CA VAL A 182 -17.44 -12.65 8.51
C VAL A 182 -18.74 -13.48 8.36
N TRP A 183 -18.96 -14.11 7.21
CA TRP A 183 -20.10 -15.01 7.01
C TRP A 183 -19.84 -16.40 7.55
N ASP A 184 -18.65 -16.88 7.25
CA ASP A 184 -18.24 -18.23 7.61
C ASP A 184 -17.67 -18.20 9.03
N PRO A 185 -18.40 -18.71 10.04
CA PRO A 185 -17.92 -18.72 11.42
C PRO A 185 -16.66 -19.58 11.63
N GLU A 186 -16.40 -20.51 10.69
CA GLU A 186 -15.19 -21.33 10.70
C GLU A 186 -13.99 -20.62 10.06
N THR A 187 -14.14 -19.32 9.69
CA THR A 187 -13.03 -18.54 9.14
C THR A 187 -11.95 -18.35 10.18
N GLU A 188 -10.81 -19.00 9.97
CA GLU A 188 -9.67 -18.89 10.85
C GLU A 188 -9.02 -17.51 10.77
N SER A 189 -8.27 -17.12 11.81
CA SER A 189 -7.42 -15.93 11.77
C SER A 189 -6.48 -15.99 10.55
N TYR A 190 -6.37 -14.88 9.84
CA TYR A 190 -5.45 -14.75 8.70
C TYR A 190 -3.99 -14.92 9.10
N PHE A 191 -3.64 -14.43 10.26
CA PHE A 191 -2.30 -14.54 10.83
C PHE A 191 -2.20 -15.74 11.76
N SER A 192 -2.78 -16.87 11.38
CA SER A 192 -2.82 -18.09 12.19
C SER A 192 -1.60 -18.22 13.10
N THR A 193 -1.86 -18.47 14.35
CA THR A 193 -0.86 -18.84 15.34
C THR A 193 -0.49 -20.30 15.12
N ALA A 194 0.20 -20.59 14.02
CA ALA A 194 0.67 -21.94 13.71
C ALA A 194 1.35 -22.58 14.92
N PRO A 195 1.41 -23.92 14.99
CA PRO A 195 2.13 -24.60 16.05
C PRO A 195 3.53 -24.00 16.23
N GLY A 196 3.82 -23.45 17.40
CA GLY A 196 5.06 -22.72 17.65
C GLY A 196 4.89 -21.20 17.82
N PHE A 197 3.67 -20.71 18.02
CA PHE A 197 3.49 -19.34 18.48
C PHE A 197 4.42 -19.06 19.66
N GLN A 198 5.24 -18.04 19.51
CA GLN A 198 6.16 -17.60 20.53
C GLN A 198 5.63 -16.29 21.13
N PRO A 199 5.70 -16.10 22.45
CA PRO A 199 5.39 -14.83 23.06
C PRO A 199 6.16 -13.68 22.41
N SER A 200 5.52 -12.54 22.24
CA SER A 200 6.19 -11.33 21.77
C SER A 200 7.04 -10.74 22.90
N ALA A 201 8.21 -10.23 22.56
CA ALA A 201 9.04 -9.44 23.48
C ALA A 201 8.32 -8.19 24.01
N PHE A 202 7.26 -7.74 23.34
CA PHE A 202 6.51 -6.54 23.72
C PHE A 202 5.11 -6.87 24.27
N TRP A 203 4.39 -7.82 23.66
CA TRP A 203 3.00 -8.17 24.00
C TRP A 203 2.91 -9.35 24.98
N GLY A 204 4.01 -10.01 25.30
CA GLY A 204 4.01 -11.23 26.10
C GLY A 204 3.25 -12.38 25.43
N GLU A 205 2.40 -13.04 26.19
CA GLU A 205 1.56 -14.17 25.73
C GLU A 205 0.32 -13.71 24.93
N GLU A 206 0.08 -12.42 24.81
CA GLU A 206 -1.10 -11.88 24.15
C GLU A 206 -1.04 -12.08 22.63
N VAL A 207 -2.12 -12.62 22.07
CA VAL A 207 -2.28 -12.79 20.63
C VAL A 207 -2.91 -11.53 20.05
N ILE A 208 -2.09 -10.70 19.39
CA ILE A 208 -2.50 -9.39 18.86
C ILE A 208 -3.00 -9.44 17.40
N LEU A 209 -2.81 -10.55 16.69
CA LEU A 209 -3.19 -10.72 15.29
C LEU A 209 -4.14 -11.93 15.20
N ASN A 210 -5.38 -11.75 15.60
CA ASN A 210 -6.36 -12.83 15.72
C ASN A 210 -7.63 -12.63 14.87
N GLY A 211 -7.69 -11.57 14.08
CA GLY A 211 -8.86 -11.23 13.29
C GLY A 211 -9.08 -12.17 12.09
N PRO A 212 -10.27 -12.80 11.96
CA PRO A 212 -10.62 -13.61 10.80
C PRO A 212 -10.90 -12.79 9.55
N ALA A 213 -11.47 -11.58 9.66
CA ALA A 213 -11.79 -10.72 8.53
C ALA A 213 -10.54 -10.11 7.89
N ASN A 214 -9.46 -9.93 8.65
CA ASN A 214 -8.23 -9.33 8.16
C ASN A 214 -8.52 -8.11 7.26
N VAL A 215 -9.33 -7.19 7.79
CA VAL A 215 -9.71 -5.95 7.09
C VAL A 215 -8.46 -5.14 6.76
N HIS A 216 -8.39 -4.59 5.54
CA HIS A 216 -7.11 -4.06 5.08
C HIS A 216 -7.14 -2.66 4.50
N ASN A 217 -8.04 -2.36 3.57
CA ASN A 217 -8.07 -1.06 2.91
C ASN A 217 -9.51 -0.53 2.80
N PRO A 218 -9.79 0.68 3.26
CA PRO A 218 -11.08 1.35 3.10
C PRO A 218 -11.08 2.28 1.89
N MET A 219 -12.25 2.50 1.29
CA MET A 219 -12.52 3.51 0.27
C MET A 219 -13.96 4.00 0.41
N MET A 220 -14.20 5.28 0.19
CA MET A 220 -15.56 5.83 0.26
C MET A 220 -16.12 6.02 -1.15
N ASP A 221 -17.39 5.71 -1.33
CA ASP A 221 -18.10 5.99 -2.57
C ASP A 221 -18.90 7.30 -2.51
N GLN A 222 -19.53 7.67 -3.62
CA GLN A 222 -20.26 8.93 -3.78
C GLN A 222 -21.47 9.07 -2.85
N GLU A 223 -21.98 7.97 -2.28
CA GLU A 223 -23.04 7.99 -1.27
C GLU A 223 -22.50 7.95 0.17
N GLY A 224 -21.19 8.04 0.35
CA GLY A 224 -20.55 8.01 1.66
C GLY A 224 -20.48 6.62 2.29
N ARG A 225 -20.75 5.55 1.54
CA ARG A 225 -20.56 4.18 2.03
C ARG A 225 -19.07 3.84 2.05
N VAL A 226 -18.64 3.09 3.06
CA VAL A 226 -17.25 2.72 3.23
C VAL A 226 -17.03 1.28 2.76
N TRP A 227 -16.41 1.14 1.61
CA TRP A 227 -15.98 -0.15 1.06
C TRP A 227 -14.70 -0.62 1.74
N LEU A 228 -14.61 -1.91 2.02
CA LEU A 228 -13.49 -2.53 2.71
C LEU A 228 -13.02 -3.78 1.96
N THR A 229 -11.73 -3.96 1.83
CA THR A 229 -11.18 -5.28 1.49
C THR A 229 -11.11 -6.11 2.76
N SER A 230 -11.86 -7.20 2.83
CA SER A 230 -11.97 -8.04 4.01
C SER A 230 -12.29 -9.49 3.65
N ARG A 231 -11.78 -10.44 4.43
CA ARG A 231 -12.25 -11.83 4.30
C ARG A 231 -13.65 -11.95 4.86
N ILE A 232 -14.50 -12.64 4.15
CA ILE A 232 -15.85 -12.98 4.61
C ILE A 232 -16.03 -14.50 4.78
N ARG A 233 -15.16 -15.30 4.18
CA ARG A 233 -15.15 -16.76 4.20
C ARG A 233 -13.75 -17.32 4.04
N ASN A 234 -13.57 -18.58 4.31
CA ASN A 234 -12.32 -19.29 4.04
C ASN A 234 -12.00 -19.37 2.55
N SER A 235 -10.71 -19.26 2.22
CA SER A 235 -10.22 -19.20 0.84
C SER A 235 -10.72 -20.33 -0.09
N PRO A 236 -10.83 -21.61 0.33
CA PRO A 236 -11.31 -22.68 -0.54
C PRO A 236 -12.83 -22.65 -0.81
N ASN A 237 -13.58 -21.78 -0.14
CA ASN A 237 -15.04 -21.72 -0.23
C ASN A 237 -15.55 -20.79 -1.33
N ASN A 238 -14.80 -20.60 -2.42
CA ASN A 238 -15.26 -19.80 -3.57
C ASN A 238 -16.61 -20.29 -4.08
N PRO A 239 -17.55 -19.40 -4.46
CA PRO A 239 -18.80 -19.78 -5.09
C PRO A 239 -18.59 -20.64 -6.34
N GLU A 240 -19.55 -21.51 -6.63
CA GLU A 240 -19.47 -22.41 -7.79
C GLU A 240 -19.40 -21.64 -9.11
N TRP A 241 -20.06 -20.49 -9.20
CA TRP A 241 -20.05 -19.65 -10.40
C TRP A 241 -18.69 -18.99 -10.69
N CYS A 242 -17.75 -18.98 -9.74
CA CYS A 242 -16.36 -18.53 -9.94
C CYS A 242 -15.45 -19.59 -10.57
N ARG A 243 -15.83 -20.87 -10.48
CA ARG A 243 -14.95 -22.03 -10.71
C ARG A 243 -15.01 -22.55 -12.13
N GLU A 244 -14.06 -23.40 -12.45
CA GLU A 244 -14.06 -24.17 -13.71
C GLU A 244 -15.36 -24.99 -13.87
N GLY A 245 -15.92 -24.96 -15.08
CA GLY A 245 -17.19 -25.61 -15.40
C GLY A 245 -18.42 -24.74 -15.18
N SER A 246 -18.28 -23.56 -14.62
CA SER A 246 -19.35 -22.57 -14.49
C SER A 246 -19.83 -22.04 -15.85
N SER A 247 -21.09 -21.59 -15.91
CA SER A 247 -21.63 -20.86 -17.06
C SER A 247 -21.27 -19.37 -17.09
N ASN A 248 -20.68 -18.84 -16.03
CA ASN A 248 -20.23 -17.45 -15.95
C ASN A 248 -19.12 -17.19 -16.97
N LYS A 249 -19.27 -16.14 -17.80
CA LYS A 249 -18.33 -15.85 -18.90
C LYS A 249 -16.89 -15.60 -18.44
N TYR A 250 -16.71 -15.00 -17.28
CA TYR A 250 -15.40 -14.74 -16.71
C TYR A 250 -14.74 -16.02 -16.20
N ALA A 251 -15.52 -16.90 -15.54
CA ALA A 251 -15.03 -18.19 -15.08
C ALA A 251 -14.71 -19.13 -16.25
N GLN A 252 -15.48 -19.09 -17.33
CA GLN A 252 -15.13 -19.82 -18.56
C GLN A 252 -13.80 -19.37 -19.16
N TYR A 253 -13.48 -18.08 -19.05
CA TYR A 253 -12.24 -17.53 -19.56
C TYR A 253 -11.06 -17.66 -18.57
N ALA A 254 -11.25 -17.32 -17.31
CA ALA A 254 -10.23 -17.36 -16.26
C ALA A 254 -10.84 -17.84 -14.93
N PRO A 255 -11.02 -19.15 -14.72
CA PRO A 255 -11.65 -19.68 -13.52
C PRO A 255 -10.81 -19.42 -12.27
N ILE A 256 -11.48 -19.13 -11.15
CA ILE A 256 -10.85 -18.84 -9.85
C ILE A 256 -11.43 -19.77 -8.79
N ASN A 257 -10.63 -20.72 -8.33
CA ASN A 257 -11.07 -21.74 -7.39
C ASN A 257 -11.00 -21.30 -5.92
N PHE A 258 -10.18 -20.31 -5.63
CA PHE A 258 -10.00 -19.78 -4.26
C PHE A 258 -9.55 -18.32 -4.30
N SER A 259 -9.94 -17.57 -3.28
CA SER A 259 -9.53 -16.17 -3.07
C SER A 259 -9.20 -15.92 -1.60
N GLY A 260 -8.30 -14.99 -1.35
CA GLY A 260 -7.89 -14.62 0.00
C GLY A 260 -8.92 -13.75 0.71
N ARG A 261 -8.89 -12.43 0.49
CA ARG A 261 -9.91 -11.49 0.92
C ARG A 261 -10.98 -11.35 -0.15
N GLN A 262 -12.17 -10.97 0.28
CA GLN A 262 -13.28 -10.53 -0.54
C GLN A 262 -13.56 -9.05 -0.23
N ALA A 263 -14.82 -8.62 -0.17
CA ALA A 263 -15.17 -7.26 0.16
C ALA A 263 -16.32 -7.17 1.17
N SER A 264 -16.37 -6.06 1.90
CA SER A 264 -17.53 -5.66 2.68
C SER A 264 -17.79 -4.17 2.51
N VAL A 265 -19.00 -3.72 2.79
CA VAL A 265 -19.39 -2.31 2.74
C VAL A 265 -20.07 -1.94 4.04
N PHE A 266 -19.57 -0.93 4.70
CA PHE A 266 -20.19 -0.33 5.87
C PHE A 266 -21.08 0.83 5.44
N HIS A 267 -22.29 0.87 5.99
CA HIS A 267 -23.30 1.91 5.76
C HIS A 267 -23.37 2.82 6.98
N PRO A 268 -22.82 4.05 6.94
CA PRO A 268 -22.74 4.92 8.11
C PRO A 268 -24.11 5.30 8.70
N ASP A 269 -25.15 5.40 7.88
CA ASP A 269 -26.51 5.79 8.31
C ASP A 269 -27.20 4.70 9.14
N THR A 270 -26.97 3.44 8.82
CA THR A 270 -27.58 2.28 9.51
C THR A 270 -26.65 1.57 10.45
N GLU A 271 -25.35 1.82 10.35
CA GLU A 271 -24.27 1.13 11.06
C GLU A 271 -24.22 -0.39 10.76
N GLU A 272 -24.67 -0.80 9.58
CA GLU A 272 -24.71 -2.19 9.14
C GLU A 272 -23.63 -2.46 8.09
N PHE A 273 -23.24 -3.73 7.96
CA PHE A 273 -22.31 -4.21 6.94
C PHE A 273 -23.03 -5.06 5.89
N THR A 274 -22.69 -4.84 4.63
CA THR A 274 -23.01 -5.75 3.54
C THR A 274 -21.74 -6.50 3.13
N LEU A 275 -21.80 -7.82 3.13
CA LEU A 275 -20.68 -8.69 2.74
C LEU A 275 -20.82 -9.12 1.29
N ILE A 276 -19.77 -8.92 0.48
CA ILE A 276 -19.76 -9.16 -0.96
C ILE A 276 -18.77 -10.27 -1.27
N ASP A 277 -19.31 -11.38 -1.77
CA ASP A 277 -18.51 -12.53 -2.17
C ASP A 277 -17.88 -12.30 -3.54
N THR A 278 -16.59 -11.92 -3.56
CA THR A 278 -15.83 -11.77 -4.80
C THR A 278 -15.16 -13.07 -5.19
N CYS A 279 -15.12 -13.38 -6.49
CA CYS A 279 -14.38 -14.53 -7.02
C CYS A 279 -12.87 -14.37 -6.87
N PHE A 280 -12.39 -13.17 -7.12
CA PHE A 280 -10.97 -12.79 -7.06
C PHE A 280 -10.58 -12.37 -5.65
N GLY A 281 -9.28 -12.50 -5.35
CA GLY A 281 -8.71 -11.98 -4.11
C GLY A 281 -8.61 -10.44 -4.16
N THR A 282 -8.84 -9.79 -3.00
CA THR A 282 -8.77 -8.32 -2.87
C THR A 282 -7.67 -7.90 -1.93
N HIS A 283 -7.11 -6.69 -2.16
CA HIS A 283 -6.12 -6.08 -1.27
C HIS A 283 -6.28 -4.56 -1.18
N HIS A 284 -6.16 -3.85 -2.30
CA HIS A 284 -6.52 -2.46 -2.44
C HIS A 284 -7.70 -2.32 -3.38
N LEU A 285 -8.35 -1.17 -3.34
CA LEU A 285 -9.53 -0.87 -4.14
C LEU A 285 -9.52 0.60 -4.58
N GLN A 286 -10.18 0.86 -5.71
CA GLN A 286 -10.35 2.21 -6.23
C GLN A 286 -11.57 2.30 -7.14
N LEU A 287 -12.29 3.39 -7.05
CA LEU A 287 -13.45 3.68 -7.90
C LEU A 287 -13.03 4.23 -9.26
N GLY A 288 -13.68 3.72 -10.30
CA GLY A 288 -13.66 4.34 -11.62
C GLY A 288 -14.61 5.54 -11.69
N GLU A 289 -14.42 6.38 -12.71
CA GLU A 289 -15.30 7.51 -13.02
C GLU A 289 -16.29 7.16 -14.13
N ASP A 290 -16.64 5.87 -14.24
CA ASP A 290 -17.64 5.39 -15.17
C ASP A 290 -19.06 5.58 -14.64
N SER A 291 -20.07 5.43 -15.52
CA SER A 291 -21.48 5.59 -15.16
C SER A 291 -22.02 4.55 -14.18
N GLU A 292 -21.28 3.47 -13.96
CA GLU A 292 -21.64 2.38 -13.05
C GLU A 292 -20.98 2.50 -11.68
N ASN A 293 -20.13 3.50 -11.47
CA ASN A 293 -19.32 3.65 -10.25
C ASN A 293 -18.62 2.35 -9.88
N THR A 294 -17.86 1.83 -10.81
CA THR A 294 -17.21 0.53 -10.67
C THR A 294 -16.08 0.58 -9.66
N MET A 295 -16.15 -0.30 -8.66
CA MET A 295 -15.06 -0.52 -7.72
C MET A 295 -14.10 -1.58 -8.26
N TYR A 296 -12.86 -1.19 -8.54
CA TYR A 296 -11.80 -2.07 -8.99
C TYR A 296 -10.94 -2.52 -7.81
N PHE A 297 -10.42 -3.76 -7.89
CA PHE A 297 -9.65 -4.39 -6.82
C PHE A 297 -8.33 -4.95 -7.33
N SER A 298 -7.25 -4.67 -6.62
CA SER A 298 -6.00 -5.42 -6.70
C SER A 298 -5.98 -6.54 -5.66
N GLY A 299 -4.95 -7.40 -5.68
CA GLY A 299 -4.71 -8.42 -4.65
C GLY A 299 -4.65 -9.85 -5.19
N ASP A 300 -5.21 -10.12 -6.34
CA ASP A 300 -4.96 -11.36 -7.06
C ASP A 300 -3.64 -11.26 -7.84
N SER A 301 -2.96 -12.39 -8.00
CA SER A 301 -1.66 -12.42 -8.68
C SER A 301 -1.78 -12.56 -10.21
N ARG A 302 -2.98 -12.78 -10.74
CA ARG A 302 -3.22 -13.15 -12.14
C ARG A 302 -4.34 -12.36 -12.81
N VAL A 303 -5.25 -11.78 -12.01
CA VAL A 303 -6.40 -11.04 -12.51
C VAL A 303 -6.56 -9.73 -11.76
N ILE A 304 -7.20 -8.76 -12.41
CA ILE A 304 -7.81 -7.59 -11.77
C ILE A 304 -9.31 -7.78 -11.85
N GLY A 305 -9.97 -7.65 -10.71
CA GLY A 305 -11.41 -7.81 -10.61
C GLY A 305 -12.11 -6.50 -10.29
N TRP A 306 -13.42 -6.46 -10.48
CA TRP A 306 -14.26 -5.32 -10.17
C TRP A 306 -15.67 -5.72 -9.74
N VAL A 307 -16.34 -4.76 -9.10
CA VAL A 307 -17.76 -4.82 -8.77
C VAL A 307 -18.41 -3.52 -9.25
N SER A 308 -19.40 -3.63 -10.16
CA SER A 308 -20.25 -2.50 -10.53
C SER A 308 -21.13 -2.12 -9.35
N SER A 309 -20.96 -0.90 -8.82
CA SER A 309 -21.75 -0.42 -7.69
C SER A 309 -23.22 -0.23 -8.09
N SER A 310 -23.51 0.27 -9.28
CA SER A 310 -24.89 0.46 -9.76
C SER A 310 -25.63 -0.87 -9.90
N VAL A 311 -25.01 -1.89 -10.50
CA VAL A 311 -25.62 -3.24 -10.61
C VAL A 311 -25.84 -3.89 -9.25
N LEU A 312 -24.90 -3.69 -8.33
CA LEU A 312 -25.00 -4.24 -6.99
C LEU A 312 -26.14 -3.61 -6.19
N TRP A 313 -26.26 -2.25 -6.25
CA TRP A 313 -27.20 -1.49 -5.41
C TRP A 313 -28.51 -1.15 -6.13
N ASP A 314 -28.44 -0.72 -7.38
CA ASP A 314 -29.58 -0.14 -8.08
C ASP A 314 -30.43 -1.16 -8.83
N GLY A 315 -30.10 -2.42 -8.89
CA GLY A 315 -30.88 -3.47 -9.58
C GLY A 315 -32.36 -3.06 -9.79
N PRO A 316 -33.17 -3.60 -10.68
CA PRO A 316 -34.31 -2.94 -11.27
C PRO A 316 -35.18 -2.20 -10.27
N ALA A 317 -35.11 -0.87 -10.38
CA ALA A 317 -35.93 0.20 -9.82
C ALA A 317 -36.23 0.24 -8.31
N GLY A 318 -35.66 1.22 -7.63
CA GLY A 318 -36.30 1.98 -6.53
C GLY A 318 -36.52 1.25 -5.23
N ALA A 319 -35.67 0.30 -4.87
CA ALA A 319 -36.03 -0.63 -3.81
C ALA A 319 -34.98 -0.84 -2.68
N LEU A 320 -33.93 -0.04 -2.58
CA LEU A 320 -32.77 -0.44 -1.78
C LEU A 320 -32.55 0.25 -0.44
N VAL A 321 -33.03 1.44 -0.20
CA VAL A 321 -32.83 2.14 1.08
C VAL A 321 -33.54 1.40 2.24
N ASP A 322 -34.62 0.69 1.96
CA ASP A 322 -35.39 -0.07 2.96
C ASP A 322 -35.01 -1.57 3.07
N ARG A 323 -34.02 -2.07 2.30
CA ARG A 323 -33.93 -3.51 2.01
C ARG A 323 -32.64 -4.24 2.35
N VAL A 324 -31.65 -3.59 2.90
CA VAL A 324 -30.47 -4.33 3.42
C VAL A 324 -30.86 -5.25 4.56
N ARG A 325 -31.93 -4.92 5.29
CA ARG A 325 -32.50 -5.76 6.38
C ARG A 325 -33.20 -7.03 5.90
N ASP A 326 -33.71 -7.06 4.67
CA ASP A 326 -34.58 -8.16 4.18
C ASP A 326 -33.98 -8.98 3.04
N GLN A 327 -32.73 -8.77 2.65
CA GLN A 327 -32.15 -9.54 1.55
C GLN A 327 -31.70 -10.91 2.03
N ALA A 328 -32.47 -11.93 1.65
CA ALA A 328 -32.01 -13.30 1.78
C ALA A 328 -30.62 -13.46 1.13
N PRO A 329 -29.67 -14.14 1.79
CA PRO A 329 -28.29 -14.31 1.30
C PRO A 329 -28.20 -14.72 -0.18
N ALA A 330 -29.16 -15.50 -0.67
CA ALA A 330 -29.23 -15.93 -2.08
C ALA A 330 -29.46 -14.78 -3.09
N ARG A 331 -30.18 -13.71 -2.71
CA ARG A 331 -30.40 -12.56 -3.61
C ARG A 331 -29.18 -11.68 -3.70
N LEU A 332 -28.47 -11.49 -2.59
CA LEU A 332 -27.23 -10.76 -2.57
C LEU A 332 -26.14 -11.52 -3.36
N ALA A 333 -26.08 -12.84 -3.24
CA ALA A 333 -25.17 -13.67 -4.02
C ALA A 333 -25.40 -13.56 -5.53
N ALA A 334 -26.66 -13.60 -5.99
CA ALA A 334 -26.99 -13.43 -7.41
C ALA A 334 -26.65 -12.02 -7.94
N ARG A 335 -26.80 -10.99 -7.11
CA ARG A 335 -26.38 -9.62 -7.48
C ARG A 335 -24.88 -9.48 -7.50
N ALA A 336 -24.18 -10.07 -6.52
CA ALA A 336 -22.73 -10.09 -6.51
C ALA A 336 -22.16 -10.76 -7.75
N GLU A 337 -22.75 -11.88 -8.20
CA GLU A 337 -22.39 -12.52 -9.47
C GLU A 337 -22.62 -11.59 -10.68
N ALA A 338 -23.77 -10.95 -10.76
CA ALA A 338 -24.12 -10.08 -11.89
C ALA A 338 -23.29 -8.78 -11.93
N ALA A 339 -22.91 -8.26 -10.76
CA ALA A 339 -22.20 -7.00 -10.63
C ALA A 339 -20.69 -7.10 -10.90
N GLN A 340 -20.11 -8.31 -10.88
CA GLN A 340 -18.65 -8.44 -10.92
C GLN A 340 -18.12 -9.07 -12.20
N GLY A 341 -16.86 -8.73 -12.46
CA GLY A 341 -16.07 -9.31 -13.52
C GLY A 341 -14.60 -9.29 -13.18
N TRP A 342 -13.80 -9.93 -14.00
CA TRP A 342 -12.34 -9.93 -13.85
C TRP A 342 -11.62 -10.18 -15.17
N CYS A 343 -10.43 -9.62 -15.30
CA CYS A 343 -9.57 -9.80 -16.44
C CYS A 343 -8.22 -10.37 -16.04
N PRO A 344 -7.69 -11.34 -16.77
CA PRO A 344 -6.29 -11.72 -16.65
C PRO A 344 -5.39 -10.57 -17.12
N THR A 345 -4.24 -10.42 -16.45
CA THR A 345 -3.23 -9.42 -16.79
C THR A 345 -2.26 -10.00 -17.81
N VAL A 346 -2.60 -9.90 -19.08
CA VAL A 346 -1.81 -10.47 -20.19
C VAL A 346 -1.39 -9.35 -21.15
N ILE A 347 -0.10 -9.32 -21.49
CA ILE A 347 0.45 -8.41 -22.51
C ILE A 347 0.50 -9.09 -23.87
N ASP A 348 0.20 -8.33 -24.90
CA ASP A 348 0.41 -8.70 -26.30
C ASP A 348 1.91 -8.68 -26.62
N SER A 349 2.62 -9.72 -26.20
CA SER A 349 4.07 -9.81 -26.37
C SER A 349 4.50 -10.36 -27.73
N ASN A 350 3.60 -11.01 -28.45
CA ASN A 350 3.87 -11.48 -29.83
C ASN A 350 3.59 -10.38 -30.88
N GLY A 351 2.83 -9.33 -30.51
CA GLY A 351 2.59 -8.16 -31.37
C GLY A 351 1.51 -8.36 -32.42
N ASP A 352 0.61 -9.33 -32.27
CA ASP A 352 -0.46 -9.59 -33.26
C ASP A 352 -1.73 -8.74 -33.02
N GLY A 353 -1.74 -7.91 -31.95
CA GLY A 353 -2.83 -7.01 -31.58
C GLY A 353 -3.95 -7.65 -30.79
N ARG A 354 -3.83 -8.91 -30.41
CA ARG A 354 -4.86 -9.69 -29.71
C ARG A 354 -4.26 -10.45 -28.54
N ILE A 355 -5.09 -10.74 -27.55
CA ILE A 355 -4.72 -11.65 -26.46
C ILE A 355 -5.36 -13.02 -26.73
N THR A 356 -4.52 -14.01 -26.97
CA THR A 356 -4.97 -15.37 -27.31
C THR A 356 -4.39 -16.42 -26.36
N LYS A 357 -5.19 -17.46 -26.10
CA LYS A 357 -4.74 -18.62 -25.33
C LYS A 357 -4.14 -19.70 -26.26
N PRO A 358 -3.16 -20.49 -25.78
CA PRO A 358 -2.50 -20.35 -24.50
C PRO A 358 -1.51 -19.17 -24.48
N TRP A 359 -1.13 -18.71 -23.31
CA TRP A 359 -0.09 -17.68 -23.10
C TRP A 359 1.05 -18.21 -22.25
N ASN A 360 2.20 -17.56 -22.31
CA ASN A 360 3.34 -17.80 -21.45
C ASN A 360 2.96 -17.49 -19.98
N SER A 361 3.37 -18.34 -19.05
CA SER A 361 3.07 -18.17 -17.63
C SER A 361 3.93 -17.11 -16.91
N GLY A 362 4.83 -16.45 -17.63
CA GLY A 362 5.81 -15.52 -17.07
C GLY A 362 6.92 -16.21 -16.24
N ARG A 363 7.05 -17.52 -16.37
CA ARG A 363 8.09 -18.34 -15.75
C ARG A 363 8.72 -19.27 -16.80
N GLY A 364 10.03 -19.38 -16.78
CA GLY A 364 10.76 -20.20 -17.75
C GLY A 364 11.03 -19.50 -19.05
N GLU A 365 11.46 -20.25 -20.06
CA GLU A 365 11.69 -19.75 -21.41
C GLU A 365 10.34 -19.45 -22.08
N ALA A 366 10.21 -18.22 -22.62
CA ALA A 366 8.98 -17.77 -23.25
C ALA A 366 8.95 -18.18 -24.73
N ASP A 367 7.82 -18.71 -25.20
CA ASP A 367 7.56 -18.88 -26.62
C ASP A 367 7.26 -17.51 -27.23
N PRO A 368 8.06 -17.03 -28.19
CA PRO A 368 7.87 -15.71 -28.79
C PRO A 368 6.59 -15.59 -29.64
N ASN A 369 5.92 -16.71 -29.94
CA ASN A 369 4.66 -16.71 -30.70
C ASN A 369 3.43 -16.57 -29.78
N LEU A 370 3.62 -16.59 -28.46
CA LEU A 370 2.54 -16.50 -27.48
C LEU A 370 2.60 -15.18 -26.73
N ASP A 371 1.44 -14.74 -26.29
CA ASP A 371 1.31 -13.64 -25.33
C ASP A 371 1.90 -14.00 -23.97
N THR A 372 2.08 -13.03 -23.09
CA THR A 372 2.68 -13.27 -21.78
C THR A 372 1.81 -12.76 -20.65
N GLN A 373 1.47 -13.63 -19.70
CA GLN A 373 0.77 -13.26 -18.49
C GLN A 373 1.74 -12.58 -17.50
N LEU A 374 1.37 -11.39 -17.05
CA LEU A 374 2.05 -10.72 -15.94
C LEU A 374 1.69 -11.42 -14.64
N THR A 375 2.70 -11.92 -13.94
CA THR A 375 2.52 -12.58 -12.66
C THR A 375 3.11 -11.74 -11.54
N GLY A 376 2.62 -11.97 -10.32
CA GLY A 376 3.06 -11.31 -9.11
C GLY A 376 1.97 -10.46 -8.51
N PHE A 377 2.12 -10.15 -7.22
CA PHE A 377 1.11 -9.50 -6.42
C PHE A 377 0.80 -8.09 -6.92
N ALA A 378 -0.40 -7.90 -7.44
CA ALA A 378 -0.93 -6.58 -7.78
C ALA A 378 -1.21 -5.82 -6.47
N TYR A 379 -0.54 -4.68 -6.26
CA TYR A 379 -0.59 -3.97 -5.00
C TYR A 379 -1.39 -2.66 -5.10
N GLY A 380 -0.73 -1.50 -5.23
CA GLY A 380 -1.43 -0.23 -5.42
C GLY A 380 -2.24 -0.23 -6.72
N ILE A 381 -3.42 0.38 -6.69
CA ILE A 381 -4.34 0.45 -7.83
C ILE A 381 -4.92 1.85 -7.95
N ILE A 382 -5.02 2.35 -9.16
CA ILE A 382 -5.69 3.62 -9.49
C ILE A 382 -6.37 3.51 -10.85
N VAL A 383 -7.46 4.24 -11.03
CA VAL A 383 -8.20 4.31 -12.29
C VAL A 383 -7.91 5.66 -12.96
N ASN A 384 -7.59 5.62 -14.24
CA ASN A 384 -7.33 6.83 -15.01
C ASN A 384 -8.63 7.57 -15.31
N PRO A 385 -8.80 8.83 -14.84
CA PRO A 385 -10.02 9.60 -15.05
C PRO A 385 -10.25 10.00 -16.52
N VAL A 386 -9.22 9.87 -17.38
CA VAL A 386 -9.31 10.26 -18.80
C VAL A 386 -9.85 9.13 -19.67
N ASP A 387 -9.41 7.88 -19.44
CA ASP A 387 -9.72 6.74 -20.31
C ASP A 387 -10.27 5.51 -19.57
N ASN A 388 -10.49 5.62 -18.27
CA ASN A 388 -10.94 4.55 -17.37
C ASN A 388 -10.05 3.28 -17.40
N SER A 389 -8.81 3.39 -17.85
CA SER A 389 -7.84 2.31 -17.71
C SER A 389 -7.39 2.13 -16.28
N ILE A 390 -7.09 0.89 -15.91
CA ILE A 390 -6.69 0.55 -14.54
C ILE A 390 -5.16 0.48 -14.51
N TRP A 391 -4.55 1.21 -13.56
CA TRP A 391 -3.12 1.21 -13.35
C TRP A 391 -2.76 0.58 -12.01
N ILE A 392 -1.73 -0.24 -12.02
CA ILE A 392 -1.34 -1.05 -10.88
C ILE A 392 0.16 -0.95 -10.66
N ALA A 393 0.57 -0.76 -9.40
CA ALA A 393 1.96 -0.96 -8.99
C ALA A 393 2.12 -2.37 -8.41
N ARG A 394 3.15 -3.08 -8.88
CA ARG A 394 3.59 -4.32 -8.25
C ARG A 394 4.62 -3.99 -7.17
N THR A 395 4.37 -4.42 -5.94
CA THR A 395 5.28 -4.13 -4.84
C THR A 395 6.62 -4.85 -4.97
N GLY A 396 7.70 -4.11 -4.74
CA GLY A 396 9.06 -4.63 -4.67
C GLY A 396 9.69 -4.95 -6.03
N GLY A 397 10.97 -5.32 -5.95
CA GLY A 397 11.78 -5.73 -7.09
C GLY A 397 12.68 -4.63 -7.62
N VAL A 398 13.77 -5.07 -8.26
CA VAL A 398 14.75 -4.20 -8.92
C VAL A 398 14.79 -4.58 -10.39
N PRO A 399 14.29 -3.72 -11.30
CA PRO A 399 13.68 -2.40 -11.06
C PRO A 399 12.25 -2.45 -10.49
N GLY A 400 11.51 -3.54 -10.60
CA GLY A 400 10.08 -3.57 -10.32
C GLY A 400 9.26 -3.00 -11.49
N ARG A 401 7.94 -2.90 -11.36
CA ARG A 401 7.10 -2.47 -12.48
C ARG A 401 5.76 -1.90 -12.07
N ILE A 402 5.22 -1.03 -12.94
CA ILE A 402 3.80 -0.70 -13.00
C ILE A 402 3.21 -1.31 -14.28
N PHE A 403 1.91 -1.51 -14.29
CA PHE A 403 1.22 -1.97 -15.50
C PHE A 403 -0.15 -1.33 -15.65
N ARG A 404 -0.58 -1.18 -16.88
CA ARG A 404 -1.88 -0.69 -17.29
C ARG A 404 -2.74 -1.86 -17.75
N LEU A 405 -4.02 -1.86 -17.40
CA LEU A 405 -5.01 -2.79 -17.93
C LEU A 405 -6.13 -2.01 -18.59
N GLU A 406 -6.40 -2.33 -19.84
CA GLU A 406 -7.55 -1.88 -20.60
C GLU A 406 -8.55 -3.03 -20.71
N LEU A 407 -9.82 -2.76 -20.41
CA LEU A 407 -10.87 -3.78 -20.46
C LEU A 407 -11.38 -4.01 -21.88
N GLY A 408 -11.41 -2.95 -22.71
CA GLY A 408 -12.04 -2.98 -24.02
C GLY A 408 -13.56 -3.13 -23.95
N ASP A 409 -14.18 -3.39 -25.10
CA ASP A 409 -15.65 -3.37 -25.24
C ASP A 409 -16.35 -4.66 -24.78
N ASN A 410 -15.62 -5.76 -24.63
CA ASN A 410 -16.19 -7.05 -24.27
C ASN A 410 -15.28 -7.87 -23.33
N PRO A 411 -15.05 -7.43 -22.08
CA PRO A 411 -14.27 -8.20 -21.14
C PRO A 411 -14.97 -9.54 -20.80
N PRO A 412 -14.20 -10.62 -20.58
CA PRO A 412 -12.74 -10.71 -20.47
C PRO A 412 -12.00 -10.91 -21.79
N LEU A 413 -12.67 -10.96 -22.94
CA LEU A 413 -12.07 -11.31 -24.24
C LEU A 413 -11.22 -10.18 -24.85
N THR A 414 -11.47 -8.93 -24.44
CA THR A 414 -10.82 -7.73 -24.99
C THR A 414 -9.79 -7.12 -24.05
N CYS A 415 -9.60 -7.72 -22.87
CA CYS A 415 -8.65 -7.20 -21.87
C CYS A 415 -7.22 -7.31 -22.40
N LYS A 416 -6.48 -6.22 -22.27
CA LYS A 416 -5.06 -6.15 -22.66
C LYS A 416 -4.27 -5.34 -21.64
N ALA A 417 -3.12 -5.87 -21.22
CA ALA A 417 -2.21 -5.18 -20.33
C ALA A 417 -1.00 -4.60 -21.06
N GLU A 418 -0.42 -3.58 -20.47
CA GLU A 418 0.88 -3.00 -20.82
C GLU A 418 1.76 -2.99 -19.58
N VAL A 419 3.09 -3.10 -19.73
CA VAL A 419 4.03 -3.13 -18.61
C VAL A 419 5.10 -2.06 -18.78
N TYR A 420 5.44 -1.37 -17.67
CA TYR A 420 6.45 -0.34 -17.63
C TYR A 420 7.29 -0.48 -16.35
N GLU A 421 8.60 -0.45 -16.54
CA GLU A 421 9.58 -0.51 -15.44
C GLU A 421 10.27 0.84 -15.32
N PRO A 422 10.49 1.34 -14.07
CA PRO A 422 11.30 2.53 -13.90
C PRO A 422 12.72 2.26 -14.43
N PRO A 423 13.39 3.27 -14.98
CA PRO A 423 14.73 3.09 -15.48
C PRO A 423 15.68 2.75 -14.34
N PHE A 424 16.39 1.64 -14.45
CA PHE A 424 17.42 1.20 -13.52
C PHE A 424 18.52 0.49 -14.31
N GLU A 425 19.76 0.94 -14.12
CA GLU A 425 20.91 0.52 -14.94
C GLU A 425 20.64 0.66 -16.46
N ASN A 426 19.76 1.60 -16.81
CA ASN A 426 19.38 1.89 -18.18
C ASN A 426 20.25 3.02 -18.74
N SER A 427 21.05 2.72 -19.76
CA SER A 427 21.97 3.68 -20.36
C SER A 427 21.31 4.83 -21.13
N ALA A 428 20.00 4.77 -21.34
CA ALA A 428 19.24 5.85 -21.99
C ALA A 428 19.03 7.07 -21.08
N VAL A 429 19.21 6.89 -19.76
CA VAL A 429 19.09 7.97 -18.77
C VAL A 429 20.30 7.98 -17.82
N PRO A 430 20.64 9.13 -17.24
CA PRO A 430 21.76 9.21 -16.29
C PRO A 430 21.42 8.52 -14.95
N PRO A 431 22.45 8.11 -14.17
CA PRO A 431 22.25 7.35 -12.93
C PRO A 431 21.41 8.04 -11.84
N ASP A 432 21.34 9.35 -11.84
CA ASP A 432 20.48 10.13 -10.93
C ASP A 432 18.99 10.05 -11.28
N GLN A 433 18.67 9.48 -12.43
CA GLN A 433 17.32 9.13 -12.87
C GLN A 433 17.05 7.61 -12.79
N TRP A 434 17.84 6.87 -12.03
CA TRP A 434 17.59 5.46 -11.76
C TRP A 434 16.78 5.29 -10.50
N GLY A 435 15.75 4.48 -10.59
CA GLY A 435 14.88 4.17 -9.46
C GLY A 435 14.32 2.76 -9.53
N PHE A 436 13.82 2.27 -8.39
CA PHE A 436 13.35 0.89 -8.32
C PHE A 436 12.31 0.70 -7.23
N SER A 437 11.58 -0.41 -7.35
CA SER A 437 10.63 -0.91 -6.38
C SER A 437 9.37 -0.05 -6.25
N PRO A 438 8.54 0.06 -7.31
CA PRO A 438 7.23 0.69 -7.23
C PRO A 438 6.37 0.05 -6.14
N ARG A 439 5.51 0.86 -5.49
CA ARG A 439 4.60 0.35 -4.46
C ARG A 439 3.27 1.09 -4.43
N GLY A 440 3.23 2.34 -3.99
CA GLY A 440 2.08 3.22 -4.13
C GLY A 440 1.90 3.66 -5.57
N ILE A 441 0.67 3.96 -5.97
CA ILE A 441 0.35 4.53 -7.28
C ILE A 441 -0.86 5.45 -7.16
N ASP A 442 -0.80 6.58 -7.83
CA ASP A 442 -1.89 7.51 -7.96
C ASP A 442 -1.79 8.27 -9.29
N ILE A 443 -2.68 9.19 -9.58
CA ILE A 443 -2.82 9.81 -10.90
C ILE A 443 -3.30 11.26 -10.80
N THR A 444 -2.86 12.11 -11.71
CA THR A 444 -3.40 13.45 -11.90
C THR A 444 -4.71 13.43 -12.70
N ARG A 445 -5.45 14.54 -12.69
CA ARG A 445 -6.70 14.65 -13.44
C ARG A 445 -6.50 14.58 -14.97
N ASP A 446 -5.32 14.89 -15.46
CA ASP A 446 -4.95 14.78 -16.88
C ASP A 446 -4.29 13.43 -17.25
N GLY A 447 -4.20 12.49 -16.30
CA GLY A 447 -3.78 11.11 -16.57
C GLY A 447 -2.30 10.82 -16.42
N ILE A 448 -1.51 11.70 -15.78
CA ILE A 448 -0.11 11.41 -15.45
C ILE A 448 -0.06 10.51 -14.21
N ILE A 449 0.60 9.38 -14.35
CA ILE A 449 0.78 8.42 -13.26
C ILE A 449 1.86 8.91 -12.31
N TRP A 450 1.59 8.82 -11.00
CA TRP A 450 2.56 9.00 -9.94
C TRP A 450 2.74 7.70 -9.15
N THR A 451 3.96 7.30 -8.91
CA THR A 451 4.25 6.09 -8.12
C THR A 451 5.39 6.33 -7.14
N ALA A 452 5.21 5.81 -5.93
CA ALA A 452 6.26 5.76 -4.93
C ALA A 452 7.24 4.62 -5.27
N LEU A 453 8.48 4.96 -5.59
CA LEU A 453 9.58 4.01 -5.74
C LEU A 453 10.17 3.74 -4.35
N SER A 454 9.52 2.86 -3.61
CA SER A 454 9.77 2.65 -2.18
C SER A 454 11.17 2.13 -1.88
N GLY A 455 11.78 1.35 -2.78
CA GLY A 455 13.15 0.87 -2.65
C GLY A 455 14.15 2.00 -2.74
N SER A 456 14.04 2.84 -3.75
CA SER A 456 14.98 3.92 -4.03
C SER A 456 14.65 5.27 -3.38
N SER A 457 13.51 5.37 -2.66
CA SER A 457 13.01 6.62 -2.04
C SER A 457 12.83 7.76 -3.05
N HIS A 458 12.24 7.47 -4.20
CA HIS A 458 11.81 8.48 -5.16
C HIS A 458 10.29 8.54 -5.22
N LEU A 459 9.78 9.72 -5.50
CA LEU A 459 8.46 9.88 -6.10
C LEU A 459 8.68 10.04 -7.60
N ALA A 460 7.96 9.28 -8.41
CA ALA A 460 8.18 9.26 -9.86
C ALA A 460 6.88 9.52 -10.60
N SER A 461 6.93 10.38 -11.63
CA SER A 461 5.86 10.49 -12.60
C SER A 461 6.13 9.63 -13.82
N PHE A 462 5.05 9.14 -14.45
CA PHE A 462 5.11 8.41 -15.69
C PHE A 462 4.04 8.92 -16.67
N ASP A 463 4.49 9.45 -17.78
CA ASP A 463 3.66 9.94 -18.87
C ASP A 463 3.70 8.94 -20.05
N ARG A 464 2.63 8.15 -20.14
CA ARG A 464 2.49 7.13 -21.19
C ARG A 464 2.48 7.72 -22.60
N SER A 465 2.05 8.97 -22.77
CA SER A 465 1.96 9.62 -24.08
C SER A 465 3.32 9.80 -24.76
N LYS A 466 4.42 9.78 -23.98
CA LYS A 466 5.79 9.87 -24.49
C LYS A 466 6.33 8.55 -25.01
N CYS A 467 5.69 7.42 -24.70
CA CYS A 467 6.15 6.10 -25.11
C CYS A 467 5.96 5.88 -26.62
N LYS A 468 6.99 5.41 -27.28
CA LYS A 468 6.97 5.07 -28.71
C LYS A 468 6.46 3.67 -28.99
N VAL A 469 6.71 2.76 -28.06
CA VAL A 469 6.30 1.36 -28.10
C VAL A 469 5.36 1.12 -26.93
N LEU A 470 4.23 0.49 -27.15
CA LEU A 470 3.23 0.18 -26.11
C LEU A 470 3.01 -1.31 -25.93
N ASN A 471 3.20 -2.09 -26.99
CA ASN A 471 2.96 -3.52 -27.06
C ASN A 471 3.96 -4.19 -28.00
N GLY A 472 3.92 -5.51 -28.06
CA GLY A 472 4.74 -6.32 -28.95
C GLY A 472 6.10 -6.71 -28.33
N PRO A 473 6.95 -7.38 -29.12
CA PRO A 473 8.20 -7.97 -28.63
C PRO A 473 9.23 -6.95 -28.11
N GLU A 474 9.09 -5.68 -28.46
CA GLU A 474 9.96 -4.60 -27.97
C GLU A 474 9.48 -4.01 -26.64
N ALA A 475 8.24 -4.32 -26.21
CA ALA A 475 7.68 -3.85 -24.94
C ALA A 475 8.19 -4.68 -23.74
N THR A 476 9.48 -4.57 -23.46
CA THR A 476 10.22 -5.43 -22.51
C THR A 476 10.19 -4.96 -21.05
N GLY A 477 9.51 -3.86 -20.75
CA GLY A 477 9.45 -3.23 -19.42
C GLY A 477 10.18 -1.89 -19.39
N GLN A 478 11.48 -1.84 -19.60
CA GLN A 478 12.28 -0.59 -19.67
C GLN A 478 12.34 0.06 -21.07
N HIS A 479 11.35 -0.17 -21.90
CA HIS A 479 11.30 0.30 -23.29
C HIS A 479 10.83 1.76 -23.45
N CYS A 480 10.37 2.40 -22.37
CA CYS A 480 9.89 3.78 -22.37
C CYS A 480 10.57 4.60 -21.23
N PRO A 481 11.89 4.77 -21.24
CA PRO A 481 12.57 5.58 -20.23
C PRO A 481 12.19 7.06 -20.31
N GLU A 482 11.82 7.56 -21.48
CA GLU A 482 11.38 8.94 -21.71
C GLU A 482 10.05 9.29 -21.05
N GLY A 483 9.24 8.30 -20.68
CA GLY A 483 7.99 8.51 -19.93
C GLY A 483 8.23 8.84 -18.46
N TRP A 484 9.38 8.50 -17.91
CA TRP A 484 9.67 8.62 -16.49
C TRP A 484 10.36 9.93 -16.13
N THR A 485 9.96 10.51 -14.99
CA THR A 485 10.69 11.57 -14.29
C THR A 485 10.75 11.21 -12.81
N LEU A 486 11.95 11.18 -12.24
CA LEU A 486 12.19 10.76 -10.86
C LEU A 486 12.59 11.93 -9.98
N TYR A 487 11.98 12.04 -8.82
CA TYR A 487 12.25 13.08 -7.83
C TYR A 487 12.75 12.42 -6.54
N PRO A 488 14.04 12.56 -6.18
CA PRO A 488 14.55 12.00 -4.94
C PRO A 488 13.91 12.69 -3.74
N ALA A 489 13.40 11.90 -2.80
CA ALA A 489 12.79 12.43 -1.59
C ALA A 489 13.83 13.11 -0.68
N PRO A 490 13.46 14.20 0.03
CA PRO A 490 14.38 15.00 0.85
C PRO A 490 14.67 14.35 2.22
N GLY A 491 14.35 13.07 2.40
CA GLY A 491 14.54 12.33 3.64
C GLY A 491 16.00 11.96 3.95
N PRO A 492 16.23 11.36 5.12
CA PRO A 492 17.58 10.94 5.50
C PRO A 492 18.10 9.83 4.58
N GLN A 493 19.43 9.79 4.40
CA GLN A 493 20.09 8.77 3.58
C GLN A 493 20.63 7.64 4.45
N MET A 494 20.69 6.41 3.93
CA MET A 494 21.42 5.30 4.52
C MET A 494 22.92 5.49 4.30
N LYS A 495 23.72 5.10 5.27
CA LYS A 495 25.19 5.13 5.13
C LYS A 495 25.65 4.09 4.10
N ASN A 496 26.71 4.40 3.36
CA ASN A 496 27.33 3.59 2.30
C ASN A 496 26.43 3.30 1.07
N ALA A 497 25.24 3.88 1.00
CA ALA A 497 24.43 3.75 -0.20
C ALA A 497 25.00 4.64 -1.32
N VAL A 498 25.26 4.06 -2.49
CA VAL A 498 25.88 4.75 -3.63
C VAL A 498 24.87 5.21 -4.66
N THR A 499 23.75 4.51 -4.80
CA THR A 499 22.67 4.87 -5.72
C THR A 499 21.34 4.81 -4.98
N ALA A 500 20.58 5.89 -5.02
CA ALA A 500 19.22 5.93 -4.46
C ALA A 500 19.13 5.42 -3.01
N GLY A 501 19.97 5.95 -2.12
CA GLY A 501 20.13 5.51 -0.73
C GLY A 501 19.18 6.13 0.28
N GLY A 502 18.07 6.73 -0.13
CA GLY A 502 17.10 7.29 0.80
C GLY A 502 16.61 6.25 1.81
N ALA A 503 16.47 6.64 3.07
CA ALA A 503 16.01 5.77 4.14
C ALA A 503 14.49 5.73 4.29
N ASP A 504 13.77 6.66 3.67
CA ASP A 504 12.31 6.62 3.65
C ASP A 504 11.80 5.44 2.85
N PHE A 505 10.82 4.76 3.41
CA PHE A 505 9.99 3.79 2.74
C PHE A 505 8.67 4.47 2.42
N HIS A 506 8.50 4.92 1.17
CA HIS A 506 7.24 5.50 0.72
C HIS A 506 6.24 4.37 0.55
N TYR A 507 5.43 4.15 1.59
CA TYR A 507 4.46 3.05 1.60
C TYR A 507 3.41 3.25 0.52
N TYR A 508 2.83 4.47 0.49
CA TYR A 508 1.96 4.98 -0.56
C TYR A 508 2.41 6.35 -1.04
N ASN A 509 1.79 6.77 -2.11
CA ASN A 509 1.66 8.16 -2.52
C ASN A 509 0.18 8.42 -2.84
N TRP A 510 -0.19 9.67 -2.78
CA TRP A 510 -1.50 10.18 -3.08
C TRP A 510 -1.34 11.50 -3.83
N VAL A 511 -2.22 11.79 -4.81
CA VAL A 511 -2.21 13.04 -5.55
C VAL A 511 -3.37 13.91 -5.09
N ASP A 512 -3.07 15.12 -4.62
CA ASP A 512 -4.06 16.13 -4.24
C ASP A 512 -4.68 16.76 -5.49
N GLN A 513 -5.60 16.02 -6.12
CA GLN A 513 -6.23 16.43 -7.37
C GLN A 513 -7.08 17.71 -7.24
N PHE A 514 -7.55 18.02 -6.02
CA PHE A 514 -8.55 19.06 -5.76
C PHE A 514 -8.05 20.15 -4.80
N ASN A 515 -6.74 20.27 -4.64
CA ASN A 515 -6.13 21.29 -3.80
C ASN A 515 -6.66 21.30 -2.34
N THR A 516 -6.78 20.13 -1.75
CA THR A 516 -7.26 19.97 -0.36
C THR A 516 -6.27 20.49 0.67
N LEU A 517 -4.98 20.52 0.35
CA LEU A 517 -3.93 21.14 1.19
C LEU A 517 -3.77 22.65 0.97
N GLY A 518 -4.15 23.18 -0.19
CA GLY A 518 -3.90 24.58 -0.53
C GLY A 518 -2.55 24.86 -1.18
N LEU A 519 -1.85 23.80 -1.66
CA LEU A 519 -0.59 23.91 -2.39
C LEU A 519 -0.74 23.97 -3.91
N GLY A 520 -1.91 23.65 -4.43
CA GLY A 520 -2.22 23.53 -5.85
C GLY A 520 -3.02 22.27 -6.14
N GLU A 521 -3.56 22.18 -7.35
CA GLU A 521 -4.17 20.95 -7.87
C GLU A 521 -3.09 20.00 -8.37
N ASP A 522 -3.39 18.69 -8.36
CA ASP A 522 -2.52 17.62 -8.83
C ASP A 522 -1.13 17.56 -8.14
N ILE A 523 -1.06 17.96 -6.87
CA ILE A 523 0.16 17.89 -6.06
C ILE A 523 0.37 16.46 -5.55
N PRO A 524 1.44 15.78 -5.96
CA PRO A 524 1.76 14.43 -5.45
C PRO A 524 2.38 14.51 -4.06
N ILE A 525 1.92 13.61 -3.18
CA ILE A 525 2.33 13.51 -1.78
C ILE A 525 2.79 12.08 -1.50
N ALA A 526 3.98 11.92 -0.93
CA ALA A 526 4.48 10.65 -0.43
C ALA A 526 4.53 10.65 1.09
N ASN A 527 4.38 9.48 1.70
CA ASN A 527 4.64 9.32 3.12
C ASN A 527 6.13 9.07 3.38
N GLY A 528 6.71 9.80 4.31
CA GLY A 528 8.12 9.69 4.70
C GLY A 528 8.28 8.94 6.02
N SER A 529 8.48 7.63 5.95
CA SER A 529 8.52 6.75 7.13
C SER A 529 9.66 7.05 8.11
N THR A 530 10.81 7.48 7.62
CA THR A 530 11.98 7.83 8.45
C THR A 530 12.10 9.34 8.67
N SER A 531 11.36 10.12 7.87
CA SER A 531 11.28 11.58 7.99
C SER A 531 10.23 12.04 8.99
N ASP A 532 9.37 11.17 9.51
CA ASP A 532 8.19 11.50 10.33
C ASP A 532 7.29 12.54 9.67
N ALA A 533 7.06 12.44 8.37
CA ALA A 533 6.40 13.50 7.59
C ALA A 533 5.54 12.97 6.45
N LEU A 534 4.58 13.79 6.02
CA LEU A 534 4.11 13.76 4.65
C LEU A 534 4.98 14.70 3.81
N LEU A 535 5.30 14.28 2.60
CA LEU A 535 6.21 14.95 1.67
C LEU A 535 5.44 15.34 0.42
N ALA A 536 5.01 16.59 0.31
CA ALA A 536 4.36 17.13 -0.88
C ALA A 536 5.41 17.68 -1.84
N LEU A 537 5.27 17.35 -3.13
CA LEU A 537 6.19 17.79 -4.18
C LEU A 537 5.47 18.77 -5.11
N ASP A 538 6.07 19.92 -5.34
CA ASP A 538 5.73 20.75 -6.50
C ASP A 538 6.51 20.20 -7.72
N PRO A 539 5.83 19.57 -8.69
CA PRO A 539 6.53 18.95 -9.81
C PRO A 539 7.14 19.94 -10.79
N ASP A 540 6.66 21.18 -10.83
CA ASP A 540 7.16 22.23 -11.72
C ASP A 540 8.49 22.79 -11.27
N SER A 541 8.64 23.02 -9.97
CA SER A 541 9.88 23.53 -9.37
C SER A 541 10.81 22.43 -8.86
N GLY A 542 10.29 21.23 -8.60
CA GLY A 542 10.99 20.14 -7.91
C GLY A 542 11.18 20.39 -6.40
N GLU A 543 10.53 21.40 -5.84
CA GLU A 543 10.61 21.71 -4.41
C GLU A 543 9.67 20.84 -3.57
N TRP A 544 10.10 20.57 -2.33
CA TRP A 544 9.37 19.74 -1.39
C TRP A 544 8.87 20.52 -0.19
N VAL A 545 7.64 20.28 0.22
CA VAL A 545 7.05 20.74 1.49
C VAL A 545 6.97 19.56 2.45
N ARG A 546 7.75 19.60 3.53
CA ARG A 546 7.82 18.53 4.54
C ARG A 546 6.87 18.85 5.70
N MET A 547 5.79 18.13 5.78
CA MET A 547 4.78 18.27 6.83
C MET A 547 5.07 17.29 7.97
N ARG A 548 5.91 17.70 8.93
CA ARG A 548 6.41 16.83 9.99
C ARG A 548 5.46 16.69 11.16
N VAL A 549 5.31 15.45 11.64
CA VAL A 549 4.78 15.18 12.97
C VAL A 549 5.92 15.28 13.98
N PRO A 550 5.78 16.10 15.05
CA PRO A 550 6.90 16.37 15.98
C PRO A 550 7.36 15.11 16.73
N TYR A 551 8.68 14.94 16.83
CA TYR A 551 9.27 14.00 17.78
C TYR A 551 8.91 14.38 19.24
N PRO A 552 8.62 13.46 20.16
CA PRO A 552 8.84 12.01 20.06
C PRO A 552 7.60 11.22 19.62
N MET A 553 6.65 11.81 18.94
CA MET A 553 5.39 11.13 18.59
C MET A 553 5.62 10.00 17.58
N GLY A 554 6.63 10.11 16.71
CA GLY A 554 6.82 9.26 15.57
C GLY A 554 5.71 9.44 14.54
N PHE A 555 5.93 9.08 13.30
CA PHE A 555 4.88 9.09 12.29
C PHE A 555 5.23 8.15 11.15
N TYR A 556 4.38 7.15 10.95
CA TYR A 556 4.50 6.24 9.83
C TYR A 556 3.12 5.98 9.24
N SER A 557 2.72 6.84 8.34
CA SER A 557 1.46 6.72 7.62
C SER A 557 1.52 5.64 6.54
N ARG A 558 0.36 5.06 6.28
CA ARG A 558 0.10 4.23 5.11
C ARG A 558 -0.98 4.84 4.24
N GLY A 559 -2.15 5.15 4.82
CA GLY A 559 -3.22 5.83 4.14
C GLY A 559 -3.01 7.35 4.08
N LEU A 560 -3.58 7.97 3.05
CA LEU A 560 -3.71 9.41 2.89
C LEU A 560 -5.01 9.69 2.15
N ASP A 561 -5.82 10.65 2.66
CA ASP A 561 -7.04 11.06 2.00
C ASP A 561 -7.35 12.54 2.23
N GLY A 562 -7.71 13.26 1.16
CA GLY A 562 -8.03 14.68 1.21
C GLY A 562 -9.53 14.94 1.31
N ARG A 563 -9.93 15.91 2.14
CA ARG A 563 -11.34 16.29 2.28
C ARG A 563 -11.54 17.80 2.38
N ILE A 564 -12.62 18.26 1.76
CA ILE A 564 -13.13 19.64 1.84
C ILE A 564 -14.40 19.62 2.68
N ASP A 565 -14.28 20.05 3.93
CA ASP A 565 -15.41 20.11 4.88
C ASP A 565 -16.26 21.36 4.70
N ASP A 566 -15.64 22.49 4.31
CA ASP A 566 -16.28 23.78 4.08
C ASP A 566 -15.44 24.63 3.13
N PRO A 567 -15.82 24.78 1.85
CA PRO A 567 -15.06 25.54 0.88
C PRO A 567 -14.93 27.02 1.21
N ASP A 568 -15.89 27.58 1.96
CA ASP A 568 -15.91 29.00 2.34
C ASP A 568 -15.03 29.31 3.56
N ALA A 569 -14.67 28.31 4.35
CA ALA A 569 -13.80 28.45 5.52
C ALA A 569 -12.29 28.53 5.19
N GLY A 570 -11.93 28.51 3.89
CA GLY A 570 -10.54 28.54 3.42
C GLY A 570 -9.75 27.34 3.94
N TRP A 571 -8.52 27.57 4.41
CA TRP A 571 -7.65 26.49 4.89
C TRP A 571 -8.22 25.70 6.08
N LYS A 572 -9.11 26.28 6.88
CA LYS A 572 -9.75 25.61 8.02
C LYS A 572 -10.77 24.57 7.58
N GLY A 573 -11.40 24.79 6.42
CA GLY A 573 -12.43 23.94 5.87
C GLY A 573 -11.90 22.78 5.02
N ARG A 574 -10.59 22.53 4.97
CA ARG A 574 -9.99 21.47 4.17
C ARG A 574 -8.73 20.91 4.80
N GLY A 575 -8.27 19.77 4.34
CA GLY A 575 -7.03 19.16 4.79
C GLY A 575 -6.85 17.74 4.29
N VAL A 576 -5.66 17.21 4.48
CA VAL A 576 -5.33 15.80 4.22
C VAL A 576 -5.30 15.05 5.54
N TRP A 577 -5.96 13.91 5.56
CA TRP A 577 -5.96 12.97 6.66
C TRP A 577 -4.89 11.92 6.44
N ALA A 578 -4.29 11.43 7.50
CA ALA A 578 -3.33 10.34 7.45
C ALA A 578 -3.31 9.59 8.79
N ASP A 579 -3.20 8.29 8.73
CA ASP A 579 -3.08 7.45 9.92
C ASP A 579 -1.64 7.41 10.46
N PHE A 580 -1.45 6.88 11.68
CA PHE A 580 -0.13 6.56 12.22
C PHE A 580 0.39 5.18 11.78
N GLY A 581 -0.23 4.55 10.78
CA GLY A 581 0.18 3.24 10.27
C GLY A 581 0.27 2.18 11.35
N THR A 582 0.72 1.02 11.06
CA THR A 582 1.00 -0.20 11.84
C THR A 582 0.75 -0.19 13.37
N ASN A 583 1.43 -1.03 14.13
CA ASN A 583 1.27 -1.08 15.59
C ASN A 583 1.81 0.19 16.25
N ALA A 584 0.97 0.89 16.98
CA ALA A 584 1.30 2.14 17.66
C ALA A 584 2.61 2.10 18.45
N PRO A 585 2.89 1.06 19.29
CA PRO A 585 4.15 1.01 20.06
C PRO A 585 5.41 0.93 19.21
N TRP A 586 5.31 0.55 17.94
CA TRP A 586 6.47 0.48 17.04
C TRP A 586 6.78 1.81 16.37
N HIS A 587 5.86 2.76 16.43
CA HIS A 587 5.98 4.05 15.75
C HIS A 587 6.04 5.23 16.71
N ILE A 588 5.58 5.08 17.94
CA ILE A 588 5.62 6.10 18.97
C ILE A 588 6.59 5.72 20.07
N GLU A 589 7.35 6.69 20.56
CA GLU A 589 8.32 6.51 21.64
C GLU A 589 7.65 6.26 23.03
N GLY A 590 6.33 6.30 23.10
CA GLY A 590 5.56 6.13 24.35
C GLY A 590 5.43 4.70 24.85
N GLY A 591 5.77 3.71 24.03
CA GLY A 591 5.72 2.29 24.42
C GLY A 591 4.31 1.71 24.58
N ALA A 592 4.20 0.63 25.35
CA ALA A 592 2.96 -0.11 25.56
C ALA A 592 1.85 0.77 26.15
N GLY A 593 0.60 0.52 25.72
CA GLY A 593 -0.57 1.27 26.15
C GLY A 593 -0.81 2.58 25.40
N THR A 594 0.06 2.94 24.46
CA THR A 594 -0.16 4.09 23.58
C THR A 594 -1.07 3.68 22.43
N SER A 595 -2.17 4.41 22.21
CA SER A 595 -3.08 4.18 21.10
C SER A 595 -2.54 4.76 19.78
N SER A 596 -3.01 4.25 18.66
CA SER A 596 -2.81 4.84 17.34
C SER A 596 -3.53 6.18 17.24
N LYS A 597 -3.24 6.94 16.18
CA LYS A 597 -3.82 8.27 15.95
C LYS A 597 -4.21 8.45 14.50
N ILE A 598 -5.21 9.30 14.28
CA ILE A 598 -5.50 9.88 12.98
C ILE A 598 -5.10 11.36 13.02
N VAL A 599 -4.47 11.84 11.97
CA VAL A 599 -3.92 13.19 11.88
C VAL A 599 -4.56 13.93 10.71
N LYS A 600 -5.05 15.15 10.94
CA LYS A 600 -5.41 16.09 9.89
C LYS A 600 -4.26 17.07 9.67
N PHE A 601 -3.74 17.10 8.46
CA PHE A 601 -2.74 18.04 8.00
C PHE A 601 -3.43 19.20 7.29
N GLN A 602 -3.06 20.42 7.65
CA GLN A 602 -3.55 21.65 7.06
C GLN A 602 -2.40 22.65 6.89
N ILE A 603 -2.45 23.47 5.86
CA ILE A 603 -1.49 24.56 5.68
C ILE A 603 -2.21 25.87 5.85
N ARG A 604 -1.82 26.64 6.87
CA ARG A 604 -2.36 27.96 7.13
C ARG A 604 -1.64 29.00 6.26
N PRO A 605 -2.29 29.63 5.28
CA PRO A 605 -1.66 30.73 4.53
C PRO A 605 -1.33 31.88 5.47
N GLY A 606 -0.20 32.52 5.26
CA GLY A 606 0.07 33.72 5.98
C GLY A 606 1.53 34.00 6.39
N PRO A 607 1.74 35.00 7.26
CA PRO A 607 2.99 35.70 7.44
C PRO A 607 4.12 34.88 8.11
N LEU A 608 3.88 33.67 8.56
CA LEU A 608 4.91 32.84 9.19
C LEU A 608 5.75 32.07 8.17
N ALA A 609 5.35 32.06 6.91
CA ALA A 609 6.08 31.38 5.84
C ALA A 609 7.37 32.11 5.44
N TYR A 610 7.55 33.38 5.80
CA TYR A 610 8.65 34.25 5.37
C TYR A 610 9.67 34.52 6.48
#